data_fd639920da4dd7664298dc62782a8283
#
_entry.id   fd639920da4dd7664298dc62782a8283
#
_cell.length_a   1.000
_cell.length_b   1.000
_cell.length_c   1.000
_cell.angle_alpha   90.00
_cell.angle_beta   90.00
_cell.angle_gamma   90.00
#
_symmetry.space_group_name_H-M   'P 1'
#
loop_
_entity.id
_entity.type
_entity.pdbx_description
1 polymer ?
#
loop_
_entity_poly.entity_id
_entity_poly.type
_entity_poly.pdbx_seq_one_letter_code
_entity_poly.pdbx_strand_id
1 'polypeptide(L)'
;PLEELCTLRKMGSRLQGHPCMRKTPGVEMSTGSLGHGLAAGNGMALAAKLDRKLYRIYVLCGDGEMDVGETWEAAMLASHYKLDNITMYIDRNKLQLDGPTEKIMSLEPLSDKWKAFGWHVIEINGHSMKEIIHATNEAKGIKGRPTAIICHTIKGKGVSYMEGSLHF
;
A
#
# COMPACT_ATOMS: atom_id res chain seq x y z
N PRO A 1 -13.10 -14.02 12.55
CA PRO A 1 -12.94 -14.36 13.97
C PRO A 1 -11.46 -14.33 14.36
N LEU A 2 -11.11 -13.98 15.61
CA LEU A 2 -9.73 -13.89 16.08
C LEU A 2 -9.01 -15.25 16.04
N GLU A 3 -9.74 -16.32 16.28
CA GLU A 3 -9.20 -17.69 16.23
C GLU A 3 -8.63 -18.03 14.85
N GLU A 4 -9.15 -17.42 13.82
CA GLU A 4 -8.69 -17.66 12.45
C GLU A 4 -7.27 -17.16 12.20
N LEU A 5 -6.82 -16.13 12.92
CA LEU A 5 -5.45 -15.63 12.83
C LEU A 5 -4.42 -16.72 13.18
N CYS A 6 -4.77 -17.65 14.08
CA CYS A 6 -3.93 -18.79 14.43
C CYS A 6 -3.75 -19.82 13.29
N THR A 7 -4.49 -19.66 12.20
CA THR A 7 -4.41 -20.54 11.01
C THR A 7 -3.57 -19.94 9.88
N LEU A 8 -2.96 -18.77 10.07
CA LEU A 8 -2.14 -18.10 9.08
C LEU A 8 -1.11 -19.04 8.46
N ARG A 9 -1.08 -19.14 7.13
CA ARG A 9 -0.17 -19.98 6.33
C ARG A 9 -0.32 -21.48 6.53
N LYS A 10 -1.27 -21.95 7.32
CA LYS A 10 -1.56 -23.39 7.43
C LYS A 10 -2.27 -23.90 6.17
N MET A 11 -2.05 -25.18 5.84
CA MET A 11 -2.74 -25.82 4.71
C MET A 11 -4.27 -25.74 4.93
N GLY A 12 -5.00 -25.37 3.89
CA GLY A 12 -6.46 -25.22 3.94
C GLY A 12 -6.96 -23.91 4.55
N SER A 13 -6.11 -23.12 5.23
CA SER A 13 -6.51 -21.80 5.72
C SER A 13 -6.81 -20.83 4.58
N ARG A 14 -7.75 -19.94 4.78
CA ARG A 14 -7.97 -18.81 3.87
C ARG A 14 -6.98 -17.66 4.09
N LEU A 15 -6.27 -17.66 5.22
CA LEU A 15 -5.19 -16.70 5.50
C LEU A 15 -3.87 -17.27 4.99
N GLN A 16 -3.51 -16.89 3.78
CA GLN A 16 -2.28 -17.32 3.11
C GLN A 16 -1.15 -16.31 3.27
N GLY A 17 0.08 -16.66 2.86
CA GLY A 17 1.24 -15.76 2.88
C GLY A 17 1.07 -14.55 1.94
N HIS A 18 0.31 -14.71 0.86
CA HIS A 18 -0.15 -13.63 -0.01
C HIS A 18 -1.67 -13.54 0.01
N PRO A 19 -2.27 -12.33 -0.07
CA PRO A 19 -3.71 -12.18 -0.16
C PRO A 19 -4.28 -12.93 -1.36
N CYS A 20 -5.38 -13.65 -1.17
CA CYS A 20 -6.02 -14.42 -2.24
C CYS A 20 -7.51 -14.09 -2.31
N MET A 21 -7.95 -13.46 -3.39
CA MET A 21 -9.35 -13.05 -3.59
C MET A 21 -10.33 -14.23 -3.60
N ARG A 22 -9.86 -15.45 -3.95
CA ARG A 22 -10.71 -16.65 -3.95
C ARG A 22 -10.90 -17.25 -2.56
N LYS A 23 -10.06 -16.87 -1.59
CA LYS A 23 -10.06 -17.46 -0.24
C LYS A 23 -10.42 -16.47 0.85
N THR A 24 -9.99 -15.23 0.72
CA THR A 24 -10.11 -14.22 1.77
C THR A 24 -11.17 -13.20 1.39
N PRO A 25 -12.35 -13.19 2.05
CA PRO A 25 -13.37 -12.17 1.83
C PRO A 25 -12.81 -10.76 2.10
N GLY A 26 -13.18 -9.79 1.25
CA GLY A 26 -12.69 -8.40 1.34
C GLY A 26 -11.35 -8.17 0.65
N VAL A 27 -10.81 -9.16 -0.05
CA VAL A 27 -9.67 -9.02 -0.95
C VAL A 27 -10.18 -9.07 -2.38
N GLU A 28 -10.14 -7.95 -3.09
CA GLU A 28 -10.66 -7.84 -4.46
C GLU A 28 -9.67 -8.34 -5.51
N MET A 29 -8.39 -8.44 -5.16
CA MET A 29 -7.35 -8.92 -6.07
C MET A 29 -6.31 -9.75 -5.32
N SER A 30 -5.96 -10.92 -5.86
CA SER A 30 -4.80 -11.68 -5.39
C SER A 30 -3.51 -10.95 -5.76
N THR A 31 -2.66 -10.69 -4.77
CA THR A 31 -1.38 -9.99 -4.93
C THR A 31 -0.23 -10.80 -4.34
N GLY A 32 1.00 -10.29 -4.49
CA GLY A 32 2.23 -10.93 -4.00
C GLY A 32 3.43 -10.66 -4.92
N SER A 33 3.20 -10.46 -6.22
CA SER A 33 4.21 -9.92 -7.13
C SER A 33 4.30 -8.41 -6.90
N LEU A 34 5.46 -7.95 -6.43
CA LEU A 34 5.69 -6.56 -6.05
C LEU A 34 5.52 -5.63 -7.27
N GLY A 35 4.90 -4.47 -7.05
CA GLY A 35 4.57 -3.48 -8.08
C GLY A 35 3.22 -3.69 -8.76
N HIS A 36 2.79 -4.94 -8.95
CA HIS A 36 1.54 -5.27 -9.66
C HIS A 36 0.28 -4.75 -8.98
N GLY A 37 0.29 -4.61 -7.65
CA GLY A 37 -0.87 -4.13 -6.89
C GLY A 37 -1.29 -2.73 -7.30
N LEU A 38 -0.35 -1.81 -7.44
CA LEU A 38 -0.63 -0.44 -7.86
C LEU A 38 -1.06 -0.38 -9.33
N ALA A 39 -0.39 -1.12 -10.21
CA ALA A 39 -0.72 -1.17 -11.63
C ALA A 39 -2.15 -1.68 -11.87
N ALA A 40 -2.54 -2.77 -11.21
CA ALA A 40 -3.91 -3.28 -11.27
C ALA A 40 -4.93 -2.32 -10.64
N GLY A 41 -4.59 -1.69 -9.51
CA GLY A 41 -5.39 -0.65 -8.88
C GLY A 41 -5.68 0.51 -9.82
N ASN A 42 -4.70 0.93 -10.63
CA ASN A 42 -4.89 1.94 -11.67
C ASN A 42 -5.93 1.50 -12.72
N GLY A 43 -5.84 0.23 -13.18
CA GLY A 43 -6.82 -0.33 -14.10
C GLY A 43 -8.23 -0.30 -13.54
N MET A 44 -8.41 -0.68 -12.27
CA MET A 44 -9.69 -0.62 -11.57
C MET A 44 -10.19 0.84 -11.42
N ALA A 45 -9.29 1.78 -11.12
CA ALA A 45 -9.64 3.19 -10.98
C ALA A 45 -10.06 3.82 -12.32
N LEU A 46 -9.38 3.45 -13.42
CA LEU A 46 -9.78 3.84 -14.79
C LEU A 46 -11.13 3.26 -15.16
N ALA A 47 -11.38 1.97 -14.91
CA ALA A 47 -12.66 1.33 -15.17
C ALA A 47 -13.78 2.05 -14.42
N ALA A 48 -13.59 2.38 -13.13
CA ALA A 48 -14.56 3.16 -12.36
C ALA A 48 -14.91 4.49 -13.02
N LYS A 49 -13.91 5.22 -13.53
CA LYS A 49 -14.13 6.50 -14.23
C LYS A 49 -14.86 6.32 -15.57
N LEU A 50 -14.48 5.31 -16.34
CA LEU A 50 -15.13 4.99 -17.62
C LEU A 50 -16.60 4.62 -17.42
N ASP A 51 -16.88 3.78 -16.43
CA ASP A 51 -18.24 3.31 -16.09
C ASP A 51 -19.04 4.34 -15.27
N ARG A 52 -18.45 5.50 -14.96
CA ARG A 52 -19.05 6.55 -14.10
C ARG A 52 -19.48 6.01 -12.73
N LYS A 53 -18.69 5.10 -12.17
CA LYS A 53 -18.90 4.53 -10.83
C LYS A 53 -18.18 5.37 -9.78
N LEU A 54 -18.75 5.40 -8.57
CA LEU A 54 -18.24 6.24 -7.48
C LEU A 54 -17.33 5.49 -6.49
N TYR A 55 -17.02 4.22 -6.74
CA TYR A 55 -16.14 3.48 -5.84
C TYR A 55 -14.70 3.99 -5.93
N ARG A 56 -14.01 3.81 -4.83
CA ARG A 56 -12.60 4.18 -4.67
C ARG A 56 -11.75 2.94 -4.57
N ILE A 57 -10.52 3.05 -5.02
CA ILE A 57 -9.52 2.00 -4.95
C ILE A 57 -8.53 2.34 -3.84
N TYR A 58 -8.22 1.35 -3.01
CA TYR A 58 -7.22 1.43 -1.97
C TYR A 58 -6.17 0.36 -2.22
N VAL A 59 -4.91 0.77 -2.26
CA VAL A 59 -3.77 -0.13 -2.46
C VAL A 59 -2.84 -0.01 -1.26
N LEU A 60 -2.41 -1.13 -0.71
CA LEU A 60 -1.40 -1.15 0.36
C LEU A 60 -0.11 -1.75 -0.21
N CYS A 61 0.96 -0.97 -0.14
CA CYS A 61 2.30 -1.35 -0.59
C CYS A 61 3.30 -1.30 0.57
N GLY A 62 4.31 -2.14 0.54
CA GLY A 62 5.47 -2.00 1.42
C GLY A 62 6.47 -0.97 0.87
N ASP A 63 7.32 -0.43 1.73
CA ASP A 63 8.37 0.50 1.28
C ASP A 63 9.45 -0.20 0.44
N GLY A 64 9.84 -1.44 0.75
CA GLY A 64 10.73 -2.22 -0.10
C GLY A 64 10.16 -2.51 -1.49
N GLU A 65 8.84 -2.46 -1.67
CA GLU A 65 8.17 -2.57 -2.96
C GLU A 65 8.46 -1.36 -3.87
N MET A 66 8.90 -0.25 -3.31
CA MET A 66 9.29 0.94 -4.08
C MET A 66 10.58 0.74 -4.89
N ASP A 67 11.34 -0.32 -4.66
CA ASP A 67 12.50 -0.67 -5.48
C ASP A 67 12.10 -1.26 -6.85
N VAL A 68 10.82 -1.62 -7.04
CA VAL A 68 10.30 -2.17 -8.28
C VAL A 68 9.93 -1.06 -9.26
N GLY A 69 10.48 -1.12 -10.49
CA GLY A 69 10.24 -0.11 -11.53
C GLY A 69 8.77 0.05 -11.91
N GLU A 70 7.99 -1.05 -11.94
CA GLU A 70 6.56 -1.03 -12.25
C GLU A 70 5.76 -0.12 -11.30
N THR A 71 6.18 0.01 -10.02
CA THR A 71 5.57 0.94 -9.08
C THR A 71 5.62 2.38 -9.59
N TRP A 72 6.76 2.80 -10.13
CA TRP A 72 6.97 4.16 -10.65
C TRP A 72 6.29 4.38 -12.01
N GLU A 73 6.26 3.36 -12.86
CA GLU A 73 5.47 3.37 -14.11
C GLU A 73 3.98 3.55 -13.79
N ALA A 74 3.47 2.80 -12.82
CA ALA A 74 2.10 2.94 -12.35
C ALA A 74 1.84 4.32 -11.70
N ALA A 75 2.83 4.88 -11.00
CA ALA A 75 2.74 6.22 -10.42
C ALA A 75 2.56 7.30 -11.50
N MET A 76 3.35 7.23 -12.59
CA MET A 76 3.21 8.13 -13.73
C MET A 76 1.84 8.01 -14.39
N LEU A 77 1.36 6.79 -14.60
CA LEU A 77 0.07 6.53 -15.23
C LEU A 77 -1.08 7.10 -14.38
N ALA A 78 -1.09 6.85 -13.09
CA ALA A 78 -2.12 7.35 -12.18
C ALA A 78 -2.22 8.88 -12.19
N SER A 79 -1.08 9.56 -12.20
CA SER A 79 -0.99 11.02 -12.27
C SER A 79 -1.45 11.53 -13.63
N HIS A 80 -1.00 10.92 -14.74
CA HIS A 80 -1.38 11.29 -16.09
C HIS A 80 -2.90 11.26 -16.30
N TYR A 81 -3.55 10.19 -15.87
CA TYR A 81 -4.99 10.01 -15.97
C TYR A 81 -5.79 10.69 -14.84
N LYS A 82 -5.10 11.41 -13.94
CA LYS A 82 -5.72 12.12 -12.81
C LYS A 82 -6.64 11.23 -11.99
N LEU A 83 -6.13 10.05 -11.60
CA LEU A 83 -6.90 9.04 -10.88
C LEU A 83 -7.13 9.47 -9.41
N ASP A 84 -8.00 10.44 -9.20
CA ASP A 84 -8.34 10.96 -7.86
C ASP A 84 -9.22 10.02 -7.04
N ASN A 85 -9.61 8.89 -7.62
CA ASN A 85 -10.32 7.80 -6.96
C ASN A 85 -9.40 6.65 -6.49
N ILE A 86 -8.07 6.79 -6.60
CA ILE A 86 -7.11 5.85 -6.01
C ILE A 86 -6.38 6.50 -4.82
N THR A 87 -6.19 5.72 -3.77
CA THR A 87 -5.39 6.06 -2.60
C THR A 87 -4.45 4.90 -2.32
N MET A 88 -3.16 5.18 -2.31
CA MET A 88 -2.13 4.19 -1.95
C MET A 88 -1.63 4.47 -0.55
N TYR A 89 -1.52 3.43 0.26
CA TYR A 89 -0.83 3.44 1.55
C TYR A 89 0.54 2.81 1.37
N ILE A 90 1.57 3.44 1.90
CA ILE A 90 2.93 2.90 1.93
C ILE A 90 3.27 2.58 3.37
N ASP A 91 3.42 1.30 3.69
CA ASP A 91 3.94 0.85 4.98
C ASP A 91 5.44 1.17 5.05
N ARG A 92 5.78 2.36 5.56
CA ARG A 92 7.16 2.83 5.69
C ARG A 92 7.76 2.35 7.00
N ASN A 93 8.08 1.05 7.07
CA ASN A 93 8.71 0.43 8.24
C ASN A 93 10.24 0.44 8.18
N LYS A 94 10.84 0.90 7.08
CA LYS A 94 12.29 1.05 6.83
C LYS A 94 13.06 -0.28 6.76
N LEU A 95 12.36 -1.40 6.61
CA LEU A 95 12.96 -2.72 6.50
C LEU A 95 12.45 -3.45 5.27
N GLN A 96 13.33 -4.18 4.61
CA GLN A 96 13.02 -5.14 3.57
C GLN A 96 13.73 -6.47 3.85
N LEU A 97 13.59 -7.47 2.96
CA LEU A 97 14.07 -8.84 3.20
C LEU A 97 15.52 -8.92 3.70
N ASP A 98 16.42 -8.15 3.11
CA ASP A 98 17.86 -8.27 3.35
C ASP A 98 18.41 -7.20 4.31
N GLY A 99 17.57 -6.27 4.78
CA GLY A 99 18.04 -5.24 5.70
C GLY A 99 17.25 -3.93 5.68
N PRO A 100 17.83 -2.88 6.29
CA PRO A 100 17.26 -1.54 6.22
C PRO A 100 17.19 -1.04 4.77
N THR A 101 16.05 -0.49 4.38
CA THR A 101 15.83 0.01 3.01
C THR A 101 16.93 0.96 2.56
N GLU A 102 17.36 1.89 3.41
CA GLU A 102 18.40 2.89 3.07
C GLU A 102 19.81 2.28 2.87
N LYS A 103 20.01 1.02 3.29
CA LYS A 103 21.29 0.30 3.05
C LYS A 103 21.24 -0.57 1.82
N ILE A 104 20.06 -1.05 1.46
CA ILE A 104 19.86 -1.93 0.30
C ILE A 104 19.66 -1.09 -0.97
N MET A 105 18.61 -0.25 -0.97
CA MET A 105 18.34 0.71 -2.05
C MET A 105 17.65 1.93 -1.43
N SER A 106 18.33 3.08 -1.43
CA SER A 106 17.83 4.28 -0.74
C SER A 106 16.55 4.81 -1.35
N LEU A 107 15.53 4.95 -0.53
CA LEU A 107 14.23 5.46 -0.92
C LEU A 107 14.09 6.96 -0.68
N GLU A 108 14.86 7.53 0.24
CA GLU A 108 14.71 8.95 0.57
C GLU A 108 15.26 9.87 -0.55
N PRO A 109 14.66 11.04 -0.76
CA PRO A 109 13.47 11.58 -0.08
C PRO A 109 12.18 11.01 -0.71
N LEU A 110 11.54 10.04 -0.03
CA LEU A 110 10.40 9.29 -0.57
C LEU A 110 9.19 10.19 -0.86
N SER A 111 8.86 11.05 0.10
CA SER A 111 7.73 12.00 -0.02
C SER A 111 7.89 12.90 -1.27
N ASP A 112 9.09 13.42 -1.49
CA ASP A 112 9.34 14.33 -2.62
C ASP A 112 9.34 13.60 -3.96
N LYS A 113 9.78 12.34 -4.01
CA LYS A 113 9.64 11.51 -5.20
C LYS A 113 8.17 11.38 -5.61
N TRP A 114 7.28 11.02 -4.68
CA TRP A 114 5.85 10.92 -4.96
C TRP A 114 5.22 12.25 -5.38
N LYS A 115 5.61 13.36 -4.73
CA LYS A 115 5.19 14.70 -5.15
C LYS A 115 5.65 15.04 -6.57
N ALA A 116 6.90 14.70 -6.92
CA ALA A 116 7.44 14.91 -8.26
C ALA A 116 6.69 14.11 -9.34
N PHE A 117 6.16 12.93 -8.99
CA PHE A 117 5.26 12.17 -9.85
C PHE A 117 3.83 12.72 -9.92
N GLY A 118 3.54 13.86 -9.27
CA GLY A 118 2.24 14.53 -9.33
C GLY A 118 1.18 14.03 -8.35
N TRP A 119 1.59 13.22 -7.37
CA TRP A 119 0.71 12.73 -6.32
C TRP A 119 0.50 13.75 -5.20
N HIS A 120 -0.68 13.73 -4.60
CA HIS A 120 -0.88 14.33 -3.28
C HIS A 120 -0.28 13.40 -2.23
N VAL A 121 0.56 13.93 -1.34
CA VAL A 121 1.26 13.12 -0.34
C VAL A 121 0.88 13.55 1.06
N ILE A 122 0.51 12.58 1.88
CA ILE A 122 0.22 12.75 3.31
C ILE A 122 1.15 11.82 4.08
N GLU A 123 1.80 12.32 5.13
CA GLU A 123 2.64 11.51 6.02
C GLU A 123 1.99 11.41 7.39
N ILE A 124 1.92 10.19 7.92
CA ILE A 124 1.23 9.90 9.19
C ILE A 124 2.01 8.90 10.05
N ASN A 125 1.68 8.89 11.34
CA ASN A 125 2.00 7.75 12.18
C ASN A 125 1.06 6.57 11.82
N GLY A 126 1.62 5.54 11.15
CA GLY A 126 0.86 4.37 10.68
C GLY A 126 0.31 3.48 11.80
N HIS A 127 0.66 3.74 13.07
CA HIS A 127 0.06 3.08 14.23
C HIS A 127 -1.06 3.89 14.89
N SER A 128 -1.36 5.10 14.38
CA SER A 128 -2.42 5.96 14.88
C SER A 128 -3.70 5.79 14.05
N MET A 129 -4.68 5.02 14.56
CA MET A 129 -5.97 4.87 13.88
C MET A 129 -6.64 6.21 13.57
N LYS A 130 -6.49 7.19 14.47
CA LYS A 130 -7.02 8.55 14.28
C LYS A 130 -6.41 9.21 13.04
N GLU A 131 -5.10 9.12 12.88
CA GLU A 131 -4.39 9.71 11.73
C GLU A 131 -4.72 8.97 10.44
N ILE A 132 -4.81 7.64 10.46
CA ILE A 132 -5.20 6.82 9.29
C ILE A 132 -6.59 7.23 8.80
N ILE A 133 -7.56 7.34 9.71
CA ILE A 133 -8.94 7.74 9.37
C ILE A 133 -8.95 9.17 8.81
N HIS A 134 -8.21 10.10 9.44
CA HIS A 134 -8.13 11.50 9.01
C HIS A 134 -7.54 11.59 7.61
N ALA A 135 -6.37 11.00 7.36
CA ALA A 135 -5.70 11.00 6.06
C ALA A 135 -6.55 10.34 4.96
N THR A 136 -7.25 9.23 5.31
CA THR A 136 -8.18 8.59 4.38
C THR A 136 -9.33 9.52 3.97
N ASN A 137 -9.88 10.27 4.91
CA ASN A 137 -10.97 11.22 4.63
C ASN A 137 -10.45 12.44 3.86
N GLU A 138 -9.25 12.94 4.15
CA GLU A 138 -8.59 13.98 3.37
C GLU A 138 -8.40 13.53 1.91
N ALA A 139 -7.86 12.32 1.70
CA ALA A 139 -7.65 11.74 0.38
C ALA A 139 -8.94 11.66 -0.45
N LYS A 140 -10.11 11.42 0.18
CA LYS A 140 -11.41 11.43 -0.52
C LYS A 140 -11.77 12.80 -1.07
N GLY A 141 -11.29 13.87 -0.42
CA GLY A 141 -11.53 15.26 -0.82
C GLY A 141 -10.63 15.73 -1.97
N ILE A 142 -9.49 15.10 -2.20
CA ILE A 142 -8.53 15.48 -3.24
C ILE A 142 -9.12 15.20 -4.62
N LYS A 143 -8.99 16.18 -5.53
CA LYS A 143 -9.48 16.07 -6.91
C LYS A 143 -8.36 16.27 -7.92
N GLY A 144 -8.49 15.56 -9.03
CA GLY A 144 -7.63 15.70 -10.20
C GLY A 144 -6.23 15.09 -10.03
N ARG A 145 -5.93 14.41 -8.94
CA ARG A 145 -4.65 13.71 -8.70
C ARG A 145 -4.81 12.57 -7.70
N PRO A 146 -4.01 11.48 -7.83
CA PRO A 146 -4.00 10.39 -6.87
C PRO A 146 -3.38 10.81 -5.54
N THR A 147 -3.61 10.03 -4.48
CA THR A 147 -3.07 10.29 -3.14
C THR A 147 -2.20 9.13 -2.65
N ALA A 148 -1.00 9.43 -2.19
CA ALA A 148 -0.12 8.52 -1.45
C ALA A 148 -0.10 8.90 0.02
N ILE A 149 -0.37 7.94 0.90
CA ILE A 149 -0.30 8.09 2.35
C ILE A 149 0.90 7.28 2.84
N ILE A 150 1.95 7.97 3.26
CA ILE A 150 3.17 7.35 3.81
C ILE A 150 2.92 7.11 5.30
N CYS A 151 2.79 5.85 5.67
CA CYS A 151 2.52 5.40 7.02
C CYS A 151 3.83 5.03 7.71
N HIS A 152 4.36 5.88 8.57
CA HIS A 152 5.55 5.56 9.38
C HIS A 152 5.18 4.51 10.42
N THR A 153 5.76 3.33 10.29
CA THR A 153 5.44 2.15 11.12
C THR A 153 6.71 1.51 11.70
N ILE A 154 6.50 0.55 12.57
CA ILE A 154 7.52 -0.36 13.07
C ILE A 154 7.09 -1.77 12.69
N LYS A 155 7.90 -2.48 11.91
CA LYS A 155 7.64 -3.86 11.53
C LYS A 155 7.46 -4.74 12.79
N GLY A 156 6.40 -5.55 12.80
CA GLY A 156 6.11 -6.44 13.94
C GLY A 156 5.59 -5.74 15.20
N LYS A 157 5.16 -4.47 15.12
CA LYS A 157 4.67 -3.67 16.24
C LYS A 157 3.67 -4.41 17.12
N GLY A 158 3.94 -4.41 18.42
CA GLY A 158 3.09 -5.04 19.43
C GLY A 158 3.42 -6.51 19.73
N VAL A 159 4.36 -7.11 18.99
CA VAL A 159 4.86 -8.47 19.24
C VAL A 159 6.35 -8.38 19.58
N SER A 160 6.70 -8.53 20.86
CA SER A 160 8.02 -8.18 21.40
C SER A 160 9.19 -8.86 20.69
N TYR A 161 9.04 -10.10 20.24
CA TYR A 161 10.09 -10.85 19.53
C TYR A 161 10.12 -10.57 18.01
N MET A 162 9.14 -9.87 17.47
CA MET A 162 9.06 -9.50 16.04
C MET A 162 9.39 -8.03 15.78
N GLU A 163 9.18 -7.16 16.80
CA GLU A 163 9.27 -5.71 16.64
C GLU A 163 10.68 -5.29 16.19
N GLY A 164 10.76 -4.71 14.99
CA GLY A 164 12.02 -4.28 14.38
C GLY A 164 12.92 -5.40 13.87
N SER A 165 12.48 -6.66 13.89
CA SER A 165 13.28 -7.80 13.48
C SER A 165 13.21 -8.04 11.97
N LEU A 166 14.37 -8.42 11.38
CA LEU A 166 14.47 -8.87 9.99
C LEU A 166 14.09 -10.36 9.81
N HIS A 167 14.02 -11.12 10.90
CA HIS A 167 13.75 -12.56 10.84
C HIS A 167 12.27 -12.93 10.66
N PHE A 168 11.38 -11.94 10.73
CA PHE A 168 9.92 -12.13 10.65
C PHE A 168 9.27 -11.27 9.55
#